data_f8d903bb5984aced1d32c898845c8530
#
_entry.id   f8d903bb5984aced1d32c898845c8530
#
_cell.length_a   1.000
_cell.length_b   1.000
_cell.length_c   1.000
_cell.angle_alpha   90.00
_cell.angle_beta   90.00
_cell.angle_gamma   90.00
#
_symmetry.space_group_name_H-M   'P 1'
#
loop_
_entity.id
_entity.type
_entity.pdbx_description
1 polymer ?
#
loop_
_entity_poly.entity_id
_entity_poly.type
_entity_poly.pdbx_seq_one_letter_code
_entity_poly.pdbx_strand_id
1 'polypeptide(L)'
;MSITMRRTVLRSTVMAAATALAAAISTLPAQALDGQWCKDVHIRFFVGGAEGDAFGTIVYNGAKQAEADLGPKVDYIFSQWDVEKMVQQLREAVAVKPGGIAMMGHPGDASIMPLAEQAHKDGIRMMYQNVPVPKVTAAFGGGYVGAQQEVQGRALGAEAFKLAGLKAGDKAIMIGPFENESRGARERGTVAALKEAGVEVIQLSSPPSGEWASDPNLAIPVITAALLNNPDVKAVGYPGGQMLGNVPTYMQAAGRKAGDIFNFGFDTSPQIVEGFKGGWVQLTADQQPFLQGYLPILSLCQQVVLGLAPMNVDTGAGFVTPDNYEIVAELAKQALR
;
A
#
# COMPACT_ATOMS: atom_id res chain seq x y z
N MET A 1 32.81 -69.77 -35.74
CA MET A 1 33.46 -68.49 -35.38
C MET A 1 32.78 -67.36 -36.15
N SER A 2 31.45 -67.09 -35.95
CA SER A 2 30.72 -66.05 -36.72
C SER A 2 29.43 -65.48 -36.07
N ILE A 3 29.21 -65.68 -34.77
CA ILE A 3 27.97 -65.15 -34.13
C ILE A 3 28.25 -64.06 -33.10
N THR A 4 29.49 -63.92 -32.62
CA THR A 4 29.86 -62.95 -31.55
C THR A 4 30.12 -61.53 -32.07
N MET A 5 30.46 -61.36 -33.37
CA MET A 5 30.82 -60.05 -33.95
C MET A 5 29.64 -59.16 -34.33
N ARG A 6 28.45 -59.76 -34.58
CA ARG A 6 27.23 -58.97 -34.96
C ARG A 6 26.49 -58.31 -33.81
N ARG A 7 26.69 -58.78 -32.55
CA ARG A 7 26.03 -58.22 -31.38
C ARG A 7 26.74 -56.96 -30.81
N THR A 8 28.00 -56.76 -31.06
CA THR A 8 28.79 -55.64 -30.58
C THR A 8 28.59 -54.38 -31.42
N VAL A 9 28.42 -54.50 -32.72
CA VAL A 9 28.20 -53.36 -33.63
C VAL A 9 26.79 -52.77 -33.45
N LEU A 10 25.77 -53.61 -33.15
CA LEU A 10 24.39 -53.09 -32.93
C LEU A 10 24.23 -52.34 -31.61
N ARG A 11 25.02 -52.66 -30.55
CA ARG A 11 24.98 -51.96 -29.28
C ARG A 11 25.68 -50.60 -29.33
N SER A 12 26.72 -50.46 -30.14
CA SER A 12 27.46 -49.18 -30.28
C SER A 12 26.66 -48.12 -31.06
N THR A 13 25.85 -48.55 -32.06
CA THR A 13 25.04 -47.65 -32.88
C THR A 13 23.80 -47.15 -32.12
N VAL A 14 23.20 -47.96 -31.22
CA VAL A 14 22.07 -47.53 -30.38
C VAL A 14 22.48 -46.54 -29.28
N MET A 15 23.69 -46.73 -28.74
CA MET A 15 24.19 -45.77 -27.71
C MET A 15 24.62 -44.43 -28.30
N ALA A 16 25.12 -44.38 -29.54
CA ALA A 16 25.45 -43.10 -30.20
C ALA A 16 24.22 -42.32 -30.63
N ALA A 17 23.12 -43.00 -31.01
CA ALA A 17 21.84 -42.34 -31.34
C ALA A 17 21.11 -41.80 -30.10
N ALA A 18 21.18 -42.48 -28.95
CA ALA A 18 20.56 -42.00 -27.70
C ALA A 18 21.30 -40.79 -27.11
N THR A 19 22.63 -40.69 -27.24
CA THR A 19 23.41 -39.52 -26.81
C THR A 19 23.20 -38.31 -27.72
N ALA A 20 22.98 -38.50 -29.02
CA ALA A 20 22.70 -37.40 -29.93
C ALA A 20 21.28 -36.82 -29.73
N LEU A 21 20.27 -37.63 -29.33
CA LEU A 21 18.94 -37.18 -29.03
C LEU A 21 18.87 -36.43 -27.68
N ALA A 22 19.66 -36.79 -26.68
CA ALA A 22 19.72 -36.10 -25.41
C ALA A 22 20.39 -34.71 -25.50
N ALA A 23 21.34 -34.53 -26.43
CA ALA A 23 22.01 -33.25 -26.66
C ALA A 23 21.16 -32.24 -27.45
N ALA A 24 20.12 -32.70 -28.19
CA ALA A 24 19.23 -31.81 -28.96
C ALA A 24 18.09 -31.18 -28.15
N ILE A 25 17.87 -31.59 -26.87
CA ILE A 25 16.80 -31.09 -26.03
C ILE A 25 17.26 -29.87 -25.18
N SER A 26 18.52 -29.51 -25.18
CA SER A 26 19.09 -28.60 -24.18
C SER A 26 19.47 -27.20 -24.64
N THR A 27 18.96 -26.69 -25.77
CA THR A 27 19.32 -25.34 -26.23
C THR A 27 18.17 -24.54 -26.85
N LEU A 28 17.02 -24.52 -26.17
CA LEU A 28 16.15 -23.37 -26.39
C LEU A 28 16.70 -22.23 -25.50
N PRO A 29 17.20 -21.14 -26.09
CA PRO A 29 17.62 -20.01 -25.27
C PRO A 29 16.42 -19.53 -24.46
N ALA A 30 16.61 -19.27 -23.17
CA ALA A 30 15.62 -18.59 -22.36
C ALA A 30 15.37 -17.23 -23.02
N GLN A 31 14.17 -17.02 -23.53
CA GLN A 31 13.81 -15.77 -24.19
C GLN A 31 13.23 -14.84 -23.14
N ALA A 32 13.98 -13.81 -22.75
CA ALA A 32 13.50 -12.75 -21.90
C ALA A 32 12.50 -11.88 -22.68
N LEU A 33 11.50 -11.31 -22.00
CA LEU A 33 10.63 -10.31 -22.58
C LEU A 33 11.43 -9.02 -22.80
N ASP A 34 11.11 -8.30 -23.88
CA ASP A 34 11.64 -6.96 -24.12
C ASP A 34 11.20 -6.00 -23.02
N GLY A 35 12.01 -4.97 -22.68
CA GLY A 35 11.70 -4.03 -21.61
C GLY A 35 10.38 -3.29 -21.75
N GLN A 36 9.84 -3.15 -22.96
CA GLN A 36 8.56 -2.48 -23.26
C GLN A 36 7.46 -3.46 -23.66
N TRP A 37 7.44 -4.66 -23.07
CA TRP A 37 6.52 -5.74 -23.45
C TRP A 37 5.03 -5.44 -23.18
N CYS A 38 4.72 -4.37 -22.41
CA CYS A 38 3.34 -3.95 -22.06
C CYS A 38 2.89 -2.71 -22.86
N LYS A 39 3.63 -2.23 -23.87
CA LYS A 39 3.41 -0.95 -24.60
C LYS A 39 2.02 -0.78 -25.22
N ASP A 40 1.33 -1.86 -25.55
CA ASP A 40 0.01 -1.81 -26.20
C ASP A 40 -1.14 -1.86 -25.18
N VAL A 41 -0.85 -1.84 -23.88
CA VAL A 41 -1.84 -1.87 -22.79
C VAL A 41 -2.15 -0.47 -22.30
N HIS A 42 -3.44 -0.12 -22.23
CA HIS A 42 -3.92 1.13 -21.63
C HIS A 42 -4.41 0.85 -20.19
N ILE A 43 -3.89 1.59 -19.22
CA ILE A 43 -4.21 1.44 -17.79
C ILE A 43 -4.75 2.76 -17.23
N ARG A 44 -5.83 2.68 -16.45
CA ARG A 44 -6.32 3.78 -15.60
C ARG A 44 -5.83 3.53 -14.19
N PHE A 45 -5.01 4.42 -13.66
CA PHE A 45 -4.37 4.27 -12.35
C PHE A 45 -4.81 5.35 -11.37
N PHE A 46 -5.44 4.93 -10.26
CA PHE A 46 -5.89 5.83 -9.19
C PHE A 46 -4.76 6.04 -8.18
N VAL A 47 -4.23 7.25 -8.13
CA VAL A 47 -3.20 7.66 -7.18
C VAL A 47 -3.75 7.84 -5.77
N GLY A 48 -5.03 8.19 -5.64
CA GLY A 48 -5.75 8.38 -4.38
C GLY A 48 -5.76 9.83 -3.90
N GLY A 49 -4.62 10.40 -3.60
CA GLY A 49 -4.46 11.76 -3.08
C GLY A 49 -4.61 12.88 -4.13
N ALA A 50 -4.23 14.08 -3.75
CA ALA A 50 -3.98 15.19 -4.66
C ALA A 50 -2.54 15.11 -5.23
N GLU A 51 -2.27 15.90 -6.27
CA GLU A 51 -0.89 16.11 -6.71
C GLU A 51 -0.07 16.75 -5.57
N GLY A 52 1.11 16.21 -5.29
CA GLY A 52 1.96 16.66 -4.19
C GLY A 52 1.60 16.13 -2.81
N ASP A 53 0.55 15.30 -2.69
CA ASP A 53 0.23 14.56 -1.46
C ASP A 53 1.40 13.64 -1.07
N ALA A 54 1.74 13.60 0.22
CA ALA A 54 2.93 12.89 0.69
C ALA A 54 2.92 11.40 0.33
N PHE A 55 1.81 10.70 0.62
CA PHE A 55 1.66 9.28 0.29
C PHE A 55 1.42 9.09 -1.21
N GLY A 56 0.49 9.86 -1.79
CA GLY A 56 0.11 9.78 -3.19
C GLY A 56 1.30 10.01 -4.13
N THR A 57 2.23 10.91 -3.79
CA THR A 57 3.43 11.15 -4.60
C THR A 57 4.33 9.91 -4.67
N ILE A 58 4.51 9.18 -3.57
CA ILE A 58 5.32 7.95 -3.56
C ILE A 58 4.65 6.85 -4.39
N VAL A 59 3.34 6.68 -4.26
CA VAL A 59 2.55 5.75 -5.10
C VAL A 59 2.67 6.14 -6.59
N TYR A 60 2.50 7.42 -6.90
CA TYR A 60 2.64 7.94 -8.26
C TYR A 60 4.03 7.64 -8.86
N ASN A 61 5.10 7.88 -8.08
CA ASN A 61 6.46 7.60 -8.53
C ASN A 61 6.69 6.11 -8.80
N GLY A 62 6.13 5.22 -7.97
CA GLY A 62 6.17 3.78 -8.22
C GLY A 62 5.44 3.40 -9.52
N ALA A 63 4.27 3.99 -9.75
CA ALA A 63 3.51 3.77 -10.98
C ALA A 63 4.22 4.34 -12.22
N LYS A 64 4.83 5.53 -12.11
CA LYS A 64 5.66 6.11 -13.18
C LYS A 64 6.88 5.24 -13.52
N GLN A 65 7.50 4.65 -12.51
CA GLN A 65 8.62 3.74 -12.74
C GLN A 65 8.16 2.49 -13.50
N ALA A 66 7.02 1.90 -13.10
CA ALA A 66 6.47 0.75 -13.80
C ALA A 66 6.07 1.07 -15.26
N GLU A 67 5.49 2.26 -15.51
CA GLU A 67 5.22 2.75 -16.87
C GLU A 67 6.50 2.84 -17.69
N ALA A 68 7.57 3.40 -17.12
CA ALA A 68 8.87 3.55 -17.79
C ALA A 68 9.53 2.19 -18.09
N ASP A 69 9.46 1.23 -17.14
CA ASP A 69 10.11 -0.07 -17.27
C ASP A 69 9.35 -1.01 -18.23
N LEU A 70 8.02 -0.95 -18.23
CA LEU A 70 7.16 -1.94 -18.91
C LEU A 70 6.48 -1.41 -20.18
N GLY A 71 6.34 -0.09 -20.32
CA GLY A 71 5.84 0.61 -21.49
C GLY A 71 4.32 0.79 -21.64
N PRO A 72 3.43 0.44 -20.69
CA PRO A 72 2.01 0.68 -20.88
C PRO A 72 1.71 2.19 -20.98
N LYS A 73 0.59 2.54 -21.63
CA LYS A 73 0.04 3.89 -21.51
C LYS A 73 -0.74 3.98 -20.19
N VAL A 74 -0.38 4.91 -19.31
CA VAL A 74 -1.05 5.08 -18.03
C VAL A 74 -1.70 6.45 -17.93
N ASP A 75 -3.01 6.48 -17.64
CA ASP A 75 -3.72 7.72 -17.26
C ASP A 75 -3.84 7.75 -15.73
N TYR A 76 -3.24 8.75 -15.11
CA TYR A 76 -3.22 8.93 -13.66
C TYR A 76 -4.42 9.73 -13.18
N ILE A 77 -5.09 9.25 -12.10
CA ILE A 77 -6.31 9.82 -11.56
C ILE A 77 -6.07 10.21 -10.11
N PHE A 78 -6.24 11.51 -9.82
CA PHE A 78 -6.12 12.10 -8.50
C PHE A 78 -7.50 12.40 -7.92
N SER A 79 -7.79 11.89 -6.74
CA SER A 79 -9.13 11.92 -6.13
C SER A 79 -9.21 12.76 -4.86
N GLN A 80 -8.09 13.31 -4.36
CA GLN A 80 -8.02 14.12 -3.13
C GLN A 80 -8.54 13.37 -1.88
N TRP A 81 -8.40 12.04 -1.87
CA TRP A 81 -8.93 11.13 -0.86
C TRP A 81 -10.47 11.15 -0.71
N ASP A 82 -11.18 11.86 -1.60
CA ASP A 82 -12.63 11.91 -1.65
C ASP A 82 -13.20 10.62 -2.24
N VAL A 83 -13.93 9.86 -1.42
CA VAL A 83 -14.47 8.55 -1.81
C VAL A 83 -15.60 8.64 -2.84
N GLU A 84 -16.41 9.72 -2.82
CA GLU A 84 -17.49 9.93 -3.79
C GLU A 84 -16.90 10.26 -5.16
N LYS A 85 -15.89 11.13 -5.18
CA LYS A 85 -15.10 11.43 -6.37
C LYS A 85 -14.42 10.20 -6.95
N MET A 86 -13.85 9.34 -6.11
CA MET A 86 -13.26 8.06 -6.55
C MET A 86 -14.29 7.17 -7.25
N VAL A 87 -15.50 7.05 -6.73
CA VAL A 87 -16.58 6.25 -7.34
C VAL A 87 -16.99 6.83 -8.69
N GLN A 88 -17.16 8.16 -8.78
CA GLN A 88 -17.47 8.82 -10.04
C GLN A 88 -16.36 8.59 -11.09
N GLN A 89 -15.11 8.81 -10.71
CA GLN A 89 -13.95 8.59 -11.58
C GLN A 89 -13.79 7.13 -12.00
N LEU A 90 -14.15 6.17 -11.11
CA LEU A 90 -14.15 4.74 -11.48
C LEU A 90 -15.23 4.45 -12.54
N ARG A 91 -16.42 5.05 -12.44
CA ARG A 91 -17.44 4.92 -13.48
C ARG A 91 -16.94 5.42 -14.84
N GLU A 92 -16.26 6.57 -14.85
CA GLU A 92 -15.64 7.13 -16.05
C GLU A 92 -14.51 6.21 -16.59
N ALA A 93 -13.69 5.67 -15.68
CA ALA A 93 -12.62 4.74 -16.05
C ALA A 93 -13.14 3.44 -16.68
N VAL A 94 -14.22 2.87 -16.16
CA VAL A 94 -14.87 1.67 -16.74
C VAL A 94 -15.46 1.99 -18.11
N ALA A 95 -16.09 3.17 -18.28
CA ALA A 95 -16.74 3.55 -19.53
C ALA A 95 -15.79 3.64 -20.74
N VAL A 96 -14.49 3.94 -20.51
CA VAL A 96 -13.49 3.99 -21.61
C VAL A 96 -12.89 2.62 -21.94
N LYS A 97 -13.28 1.56 -21.23
CA LYS A 97 -12.86 0.17 -21.46
C LYS A 97 -11.34 -0.01 -21.65
N PRO A 98 -10.52 0.40 -20.68
CA PRO A 98 -9.08 0.19 -20.75
C PRO A 98 -8.72 -1.30 -20.62
N GLY A 99 -7.48 -1.67 -20.90
CA GLY A 99 -6.99 -3.04 -20.63
C GLY A 99 -6.99 -3.38 -19.15
N GLY A 100 -6.75 -2.38 -18.28
CA GLY A 100 -6.77 -2.56 -16.83
C GLY A 100 -7.05 -1.29 -16.03
N ILE A 101 -7.54 -1.48 -14.82
CA ILE A 101 -7.76 -0.42 -13.83
C ILE A 101 -7.09 -0.81 -12.52
N ALA A 102 -6.23 0.07 -11.98
CA ALA A 102 -5.69 -0.03 -10.64
C ALA A 102 -6.42 0.97 -9.75
N MET A 103 -7.19 0.48 -8.75
CA MET A 103 -8.14 1.27 -7.96
C MET A 103 -7.76 1.26 -6.48
N MET A 104 -7.78 2.43 -5.84
CA MET A 104 -7.77 2.54 -4.37
C MET A 104 -9.07 1.98 -3.78
N GLY A 105 -8.98 1.06 -2.82
CA GLY A 105 -10.17 0.44 -2.22
C GLY A 105 -10.94 1.29 -1.19
N HIS A 106 -10.60 2.58 -1.04
CA HIS A 106 -11.18 3.50 -0.05
C HIS A 106 -12.70 3.61 -0.05
N PRO A 107 -13.40 3.58 -1.22
CA PRO A 107 -14.87 3.60 -1.22
C PRO A 107 -15.52 2.35 -0.62
N GLY A 108 -14.75 1.27 -0.44
CA GLY A 108 -15.23 0.00 0.11
C GLY A 108 -16.01 -0.87 -0.88
N ASP A 109 -16.26 -2.10 -0.46
CA ASP A 109 -16.88 -3.14 -1.30
C ASP A 109 -18.23 -2.69 -1.90
N ALA A 110 -19.13 -2.13 -1.08
CA ALA A 110 -20.49 -1.82 -1.53
C ALA A 110 -20.51 -0.79 -2.67
N SER A 111 -19.67 0.24 -2.61
CA SER A 111 -19.61 1.29 -3.62
C SER A 111 -18.91 0.85 -4.90
N ILE A 112 -17.92 -0.04 -4.79
CA ILE A 112 -17.13 -0.53 -5.92
C ILE A 112 -17.83 -1.70 -6.65
N MET A 113 -18.60 -2.53 -5.94
CA MET A 113 -19.22 -3.77 -6.46
C MET A 113 -19.90 -3.62 -7.82
N PRO A 114 -20.85 -2.67 -8.04
CA PRO A 114 -21.55 -2.58 -9.31
C PRO A 114 -20.63 -2.17 -10.48
N LEU A 115 -19.58 -1.39 -10.20
CA LEU A 115 -18.63 -0.95 -11.22
C LEU A 115 -17.61 -2.05 -11.54
N ALA A 116 -17.22 -2.84 -10.53
CA ALA A 116 -16.38 -4.02 -10.73
C ALA A 116 -17.11 -5.12 -11.51
N GLU A 117 -18.41 -5.31 -11.28
CA GLU A 117 -19.24 -6.20 -12.09
C GLU A 117 -19.26 -5.77 -13.56
N GLN A 118 -19.43 -4.47 -13.82
CA GLN A 118 -19.40 -3.94 -15.20
C GLN A 118 -17.99 -4.11 -15.82
N ALA A 119 -16.93 -3.79 -15.07
CA ALA A 119 -15.56 -4.01 -15.54
C ALA A 119 -15.28 -5.47 -15.89
N HIS A 120 -15.76 -6.42 -15.06
CA HIS A 120 -15.64 -7.85 -15.31
C HIS A 120 -16.37 -8.27 -16.60
N LYS A 121 -17.63 -7.82 -16.82
CA LYS A 121 -18.41 -8.07 -18.04
C LYS A 121 -17.73 -7.52 -19.30
N ASP A 122 -17.06 -6.38 -19.19
CA ASP A 122 -16.32 -5.73 -20.27
C ASP A 122 -14.90 -6.30 -20.47
N GLY A 123 -14.47 -7.27 -19.66
CA GLY A 123 -13.16 -7.90 -19.76
C GLY A 123 -12.00 -7.05 -19.23
N ILE A 124 -12.28 -5.96 -18.52
CA ILE A 124 -11.28 -5.08 -17.92
C ILE A 124 -10.62 -5.77 -16.73
N ARG A 125 -9.28 -5.81 -16.69
CA ARG A 125 -8.54 -6.38 -15.57
C ARG A 125 -8.50 -5.39 -14.40
N MET A 126 -8.73 -5.89 -13.17
CA MET A 126 -8.76 -5.04 -11.97
C MET A 126 -7.61 -5.39 -11.04
N MET A 127 -6.98 -4.36 -10.48
CA MET A 127 -6.11 -4.43 -9.32
C MET A 127 -6.58 -3.44 -8.27
N TYR A 128 -6.44 -3.79 -7.02
CA TYR A 128 -6.78 -2.92 -5.89
C TYR A 128 -5.53 -2.65 -5.06
N GLN A 129 -5.38 -1.42 -4.59
CA GLN A 129 -4.24 -1.04 -3.76
C GLN A 129 -4.66 -0.25 -2.53
N ASN A 130 -3.78 -0.21 -1.55
CA ASN A 130 -3.85 0.47 -0.26
C ASN A 130 -4.96 -0.04 0.69
N VAL A 131 -6.21 -0.09 0.26
CA VAL A 131 -7.35 -0.62 1.03
C VAL A 131 -7.94 -1.82 0.29
N PRO A 132 -8.09 -2.99 0.95
CA PRO A 132 -8.65 -4.18 0.31
C PRO A 132 -10.16 -4.07 0.12
N VAL A 133 -10.66 -4.76 -0.91
CA VAL A 133 -12.09 -4.92 -1.21
C VAL A 133 -12.42 -6.41 -1.36
N PRO A 134 -12.44 -7.16 -0.25
CA PRO A 134 -12.47 -8.62 -0.28
C PRO A 134 -13.74 -9.21 -0.89
N LYS A 135 -14.90 -8.56 -0.74
CA LYS A 135 -16.17 -9.04 -1.34
C LYS A 135 -16.16 -8.85 -2.85
N VAL A 136 -15.58 -7.74 -3.34
CA VAL A 136 -15.43 -7.46 -4.77
C VAL A 136 -14.46 -8.44 -5.41
N THR A 137 -13.29 -8.67 -4.81
CA THR A 137 -12.29 -9.61 -5.34
C THR A 137 -12.79 -11.05 -5.32
N ALA A 138 -13.57 -11.44 -4.32
CA ALA A 138 -14.21 -12.76 -4.26
C ALA A 138 -15.27 -12.94 -5.35
N ALA A 139 -16.01 -11.89 -5.74
CA ALA A 139 -17.09 -11.97 -6.73
C ALA A 139 -16.57 -11.87 -8.17
N PHE A 140 -15.60 -10.98 -8.44
CA PHE A 140 -15.22 -10.60 -9.81
C PHE A 140 -13.71 -10.76 -10.08
N GLY A 141 -12.95 -11.25 -9.12
CA GLY A 141 -11.50 -11.37 -9.25
C GLY A 141 -10.78 -10.03 -9.05
N GLY A 142 -9.56 -9.99 -9.55
CA GLY A 142 -8.62 -8.91 -9.27
C GLY A 142 -7.66 -9.30 -8.14
N GLY A 143 -6.60 -8.52 -7.97
CA GLY A 143 -5.61 -8.71 -6.91
C GLY A 143 -5.50 -7.51 -5.99
N TYR A 144 -4.72 -7.65 -4.93
CA TYR A 144 -4.51 -6.62 -3.94
C TYR A 144 -3.02 -6.39 -3.69
N VAL A 145 -2.61 -5.12 -3.69
CA VAL A 145 -1.27 -4.67 -3.27
C VAL A 145 -1.42 -3.62 -2.18
N GLY A 146 -1.08 -3.97 -0.96
CA GLY A 146 -1.21 -3.07 0.17
C GLY A 146 -0.97 -3.79 1.49
N ALA A 147 -0.93 -3.05 2.59
CA ALA A 147 -0.79 -3.63 3.92
C ALA A 147 -2.06 -4.39 4.34
N GLN A 148 -1.87 -5.44 5.12
CA GLN A 148 -2.95 -6.13 5.84
C GLN A 148 -3.48 -5.18 6.93
N GLN A 149 -4.53 -4.41 6.63
CA GLN A 149 -4.94 -3.24 7.41
C GLN A 149 -5.06 -3.50 8.92
N GLU A 150 -5.90 -4.45 9.34
CA GLU A 150 -6.10 -4.73 10.75
C GLU A 150 -4.85 -5.30 11.42
N VAL A 151 -4.12 -6.19 10.74
CA VAL A 151 -2.89 -6.81 11.24
C VAL A 151 -1.81 -5.75 11.48
N GLN A 152 -1.59 -4.86 10.51
CA GLN A 152 -0.64 -3.75 10.63
C GLN A 152 -1.05 -2.79 11.75
N GLY A 153 -2.34 -2.48 11.86
CA GLY A 153 -2.86 -1.64 12.94
C GLY A 153 -2.62 -2.23 14.32
N ARG A 154 -2.92 -3.53 14.51
CA ARG A 154 -2.64 -4.23 15.77
C ARG A 154 -1.15 -4.24 16.10
N ALA A 155 -0.30 -4.51 15.12
CA ALA A 155 1.15 -4.49 15.31
C ALA A 155 1.65 -3.08 15.71
N LEU A 156 1.14 -2.01 15.08
CA LEU A 156 1.46 -0.63 15.44
C LEU A 156 1.02 -0.30 16.86
N GLY A 157 -0.20 -0.68 17.27
CA GLY A 157 -0.70 -0.45 18.63
C GLY A 157 0.13 -1.15 19.69
N ALA A 158 0.52 -2.40 19.44
CA ALA A 158 1.37 -3.17 20.34
C ALA A 158 2.79 -2.56 20.46
N GLU A 159 3.39 -2.14 19.34
CA GLU A 159 4.71 -1.52 19.36
C GLU A 159 4.66 -0.10 20.01
N ALA A 160 3.60 0.68 19.76
CA ALA A 160 3.39 1.96 20.43
C ALA A 160 3.25 1.79 21.96
N PHE A 161 2.48 0.79 22.42
CA PHE A 161 2.37 0.46 23.84
C PHE A 161 3.74 0.21 24.48
N LYS A 162 4.55 -0.61 23.83
CA LYS A 162 5.89 -1.00 24.28
C LYS A 162 6.86 0.18 24.30
N LEU A 163 6.99 0.90 23.19
CA LEU A 163 7.97 1.98 23.04
C LEU A 163 7.63 3.23 23.85
N ALA A 164 6.33 3.56 24.00
CA ALA A 164 5.88 4.64 24.86
C ALA A 164 5.93 4.30 26.36
N GLY A 165 6.19 3.04 26.72
CA GLY A 165 6.17 2.57 28.11
C GLY A 165 4.81 2.69 28.78
N LEU A 166 3.72 2.55 27.99
CA LEU A 166 2.35 2.65 28.50
C LEU A 166 2.05 1.54 29.48
N LYS A 167 1.09 1.80 30.37
CA LYS A 167 0.58 0.85 31.37
C LYS A 167 -0.94 0.81 31.31
N ALA A 168 -1.53 -0.22 31.90
CA ALA A 168 -2.98 -0.29 32.10
C ALA A 168 -3.47 0.97 32.88
N GLY A 169 -4.54 1.58 32.38
CA GLY A 169 -5.09 2.85 32.89
C GLY A 169 -4.47 4.11 32.30
N ASP A 170 -3.38 4.02 31.53
CA ASP A 170 -2.85 5.18 30.78
C ASP A 170 -3.81 5.54 29.63
N LYS A 171 -3.77 6.82 29.21
CA LYS A 171 -4.64 7.32 28.14
C LYS A 171 -3.88 7.53 26.85
N ALA A 172 -4.50 7.14 25.74
CA ALA A 172 -4.05 7.44 24.39
C ALA A 172 -5.20 8.01 23.53
N ILE A 173 -4.86 8.84 22.56
CA ILE A 173 -5.79 9.26 21.51
C ILE A 173 -5.44 8.49 20.25
N MET A 174 -6.45 7.98 19.53
CA MET A 174 -6.29 7.49 18.16
C MET A 174 -7.21 8.24 17.23
N ILE A 175 -6.65 8.84 16.19
CA ILE A 175 -7.37 9.60 15.17
C ILE A 175 -7.58 8.68 13.96
N GLY A 176 -8.77 8.71 13.35
CA GLY A 176 -9.01 7.89 12.17
C GLY A 176 -10.42 7.90 11.64
N PRO A 177 -10.63 7.36 10.44
CA PRO A 177 -11.94 7.24 9.79
C PRO A 177 -12.69 5.98 10.29
N PHE A 178 -12.98 5.93 11.59
CA PHE A 178 -13.53 4.75 12.27
C PHE A 178 -14.85 4.26 11.69
N GLU A 179 -15.65 5.16 11.12
CA GLU A 179 -16.94 4.85 10.51
C GLU A 179 -16.81 4.16 9.14
N ASN A 180 -15.65 4.24 8.51
CA ASN A 180 -15.41 3.54 7.25
C ASN A 180 -14.98 2.10 7.53
N GLU A 181 -15.80 1.12 7.11
CA GLU A 181 -15.58 -0.31 7.38
C GLU A 181 -14.21 -0.78 6.88
N SER A 182 -13.84 -0.45 5.66
CA SER A 182 -12.60 -0.90 5.02
C SER A 182 -11.41 -0.03 5.44
N ARG A 183 -11.49 1.28 5.23
CA ARG A 183 -10.36 2.20 5.45
C ARG A 183 -10.01 2.37 6.92
N GLY A 184 -10.99 2.31 7.81
CA GLY A 184 -10.78 2.44 9.27
C GLY A 184 -10.28 1.16 9.95
N ALA A 185 -10.08 0.07 9.22
CA ALA A 185 -9.72 -1.22 9.81
C ALA A 185 -8.38 -1.19 10.56
N ARG A 186 -7.37 -0.48 10.05
CA ARG A 186 -6.05 -0.39 10.71
C ARG A 186 -6.11 0.45 11.98
N GLU A 187 -6.84 1.54 11.99
CA GLU A 187 -7.02 2.37 13.19
C GLU A 187 -7.82 1.63 14.26
N ARG A 188 -8.86 0.88 13.86
CA ARG A 188 -9.58 -0.03 14.79
C ARG A 188 -8.67 -1.13 15.32
N GLY A 189 -7.78 -1.70 14.49
CA GLY A 189 -6.76 -2.66 14.91
C GLY A 189 -5.80 -2.07 15.96
N THR A 190 -5.34 -0.83 15.75
CA THR A 190 -4.50 -0.09 16.70
C THR A 190 -5.22 0.12 18.04
N VAL A 191 -6.48 0.59 17.97
CA VAL A 191 -7.32 0.76 19.16
C VAL A 191 -7.53 -0.55 19.90
N ALA A 192 -7.80 -1.64 19.19
CA ALA A 192 -8.00 -2.96 19.79
C ALA A 192 -6.77 -3.42 20.56
N ALA A 193 -5.58 -3.33 19.96
CA ALA A 193 -4.33 -3.74 20.62
C ALA A 193 -4.03 -2.89 21.87
N LEU A 194 -4.24 -1.58 21.83
CA LEU A 194 -4.05 -0.69 22.99
C LEU A 194 -5.05 -1.01 24.11
N LYS A 195 -6.34 -1.23 23.76
CA LYS A 195 -7.38 -1.59 24.76
C LYS A 195 -7.13 -2.96 25.39
N GLU A 196 -6.70 -3.96 24.61
CA GLU A 196 -6.33 -5.28 25.11
C GLU A 196 -5.15 -5.20 26.10
N ALA A 197 -4.25 -4.23 25.92
CA ALA A 197 -3.16 -3.91 26.86
C ALA A 197 -3.62 -3.06 28.07
N GLY A 198 -4.92 -2.73 28.18
CA GLY A 198 -5.48 -1.99 29.29
C GLY A 198 -5.42 -0.47 29.16
N VAL A 199 -5.04 0.08 27.99
CA VAL A 199 -4.99 1.54 27.75
C VAL A 199 -6.40 2.09 27.51
N GLU A 200 -6.72 3.23 28.11
CA GLU A 200 -7.92 4.01 27.80
C GLU A 200 -7.75 4.75 26.48
N VAL A 201 -8.46 4.33 25.41
CA VAL A 201 -8.30 4.91 24.08
C VAL A 201 -9.47 5.83 23.75
N ILE A 202 -9.16 7.12 23.56
CA ILE A 202 -10.06 8.14 23.04
C ILE A 202 -9.97 8.11 21.52
N GLN A 203 -11.11 7.85 20.85
CA GLN A 203 -11.17 7.82 19.39
C GLN A 203 -11.66 9.19 18.88
N LEU A 204 -10.87 9.81 18.01
CA LEU A 204 -11.25 11.03 17.27
C LEU A 204 -11.53 10.66 15.82
N SER A 205 -12.80 10.67 15.44
CA SER A 205 -13.21 10.39 14.05
C SER A 205 -12.78 11.52 13.12
N SER A 206 -12.04 11.18 12.07
CA SER A 206 -11.76 12.10 10.98
C SER A 206 -12.97 12.21 10.04
N PRO A 207 -13.17 13.37 9.38
CA PRO A 207 -14.28 13.54 8.44
C PRO A 207 -14.27 12.53 7.30
N PRO A 208 -15.44 12.03 6.87
CA PRO A 208 -15.56 11.08 5.75
C PRO A 208 -15.06 11.64 4.41
N SER A 209 -15.11 12.97 4.25
CA SER A 209 -14.63 13.70 3.07
C SER A 209 -13.13 13.57 2.82
N GLY A 210 -12.35 13.08 3.81
CA GLY A 210 -10.89 13.01 3.70
C GLY A 210 -10.19 14.37 3.80
N GLU A 211 -10.89 15.44 4.17
CA GLU A 211 -10.35 16.81 4.18
C GLU A 211 -9.13 16.98 5.09
N TRP A 212 -9.05 16.25 6.24
CA TRP A 212 -7.87 16.31 7.10
C TRP A 212 -6.65 15.58 6.50
N ALA A 213 -6.88 14.64 5.59
CA ALA A 213 -5.80 14.01 4.83
C ALA A 213 -5.31 14.93 3.69
N SER A 214 -6.19 15.76 3.13
CA SER A 214 -5.86 16.74 2.09
C SER A 214 -5.24 18.02 2.66
N ASP A 215 -5.80 18.54 3.77
CA ASP A 215 -5.26 19.68 4.53
C ASP A 215 -5.22 19.35 6.03
N PRO A 216 -4.08 18.92 6.57
CA PRO A 216 -3.96 18.54 7.97
C PRO A 216 -4.14 19.71 8.95
N ASN A 217 -4.07 20.95 8.50
CA ASN A 217 -4.29 22.12 9.35
C ASN A 217 -5.75 22.24 9.83
N LEU A 218 -6.68 21.70 9.06
CA LEU A 218 -8.11 21.67 9.45
C LEU A 218 -8.35 20.85 10.72
N ALA A 219 -7.46 19.93 11.06
CA ALA A 219 -7.56 19.14 12.30
C ALA A 219 -7.02 19.86 13.55
N ILE A 220 -6.29 20.98 13.42
CA ILE A 220 -5.64 21.68 14.52
C ILE A 220 -6.62 22.00 15.68
N PRO A 221 -7.81 22.62 15.44
CA PRO A 221 -8.70 22.97 16.53
C PRO A 221 -9.20 21.73 17.30
N VAL A 222 -9.52 20.66 16.60
CA VAL A 222 -10.06 19.43 17.20
C VAL A 222 -9.02 18.71 18.02
N ILE A 223 -7.81 18.53 17.47
CA ILE A 223 -6.69 17.86 18.18
C ILE A 223 -6.28 18.70 19.38
N THR A 224 -6.16 20.03 19.24
CA THR A 224 -5.84 20.93 20.33
C THR A 224 -6.85 20.81 21.46
N ALA A 225 -8.14 20.87 21.15
CA ALA A 225 -9.20 20.73 22.15
C ALA A 225 -9.15 19.36 22.86
N ALA A 226 -8.90 18.29 22.12
CA ALA A 226 -8.77 16.94 22.69
C ALA A 226 -7.59 16.84 23.67
N LEU A 227 -6.44 17.42 23.33
CA LEU A 227 -5.25 17.45 24.18
C LEU A 227 -5.41 18.32 25.43
N LEU A 228 -6.10 19.45 25.32
CA LEU A 228 -6.39 20.34 26.46
C LEU A 228 -7.40 19.70 27.43
N ASN A 229 -8.40 19.00 26.92
CA ASN A 229 -9.39 18.29 27.72
C ASN A 229 -8.86 17.00 28.35
N ASN A 230 -7.73 16.48 27.87
CA ASN A 230 -7.10 15.24 28.36
C ASN A 230 -5.59 15.50 28.61
N PRO A 231 -5.25 16.29 29.65
CA PRO A 231 -3.87 16.70 29.88
C PRO A 231 -2.93 15.54 30.26
N ASP A 232 -3.49 14.40 30.67
CA ASP A 232 -2.81 13.17 31.08
C ASP A 232 -2.63 12.15 29.93
N VAL A 233 -3.00 12.49 28.68
CA VAL A 233 -2.73 11.67 27.50
C VAL A 233 -1.23 11.50 27.30
N LYS A 234 -0.79 10.24 27.13
CA LYS A 234 0.61 9.87 26.93
C LYS A 234 0.99 9.56 25.48
N ALA A 235 0.02 9.16 24.68
CA ALA A 235 0.27 8.80 23.27
C ALA A 235 -0.84 9.30 22.36
N VAL A 236 -0.46 9.67 21.12
CA VAL A 236 -1.42 10.07 20.06
C VAL A 236 -1.05 9.35 18.77
N GLY A 237 -2.03 8.62 18.20
CA GLY A 237 -1.93 7.92 16.93
C GLY A 237 -2.62 8.69 15.78
N TYR A 238 -1.98 8.70 14.61
CA TYR A 238 -2.41 9.44 13.41
C TYR A 238 -2.67 8.50 12.24
N PRO A 239 -3.70 8.77 11.41
CA PRO A 239 -4.15 7.83 10.39
C PRO A 239 -3.31 7.80 9.10
N GLY A 240 -2.35 8.69 8.93
CA GLY A 240 -1.54 8.74 7.71
C GLY A 240 -0.53 9.86 7.68
N GLY A 241 0.31 9.85 6.65
CA GLY A 241 1.53 10.65 6.55
C GLY A 241 1.34 12.15 6.61
N GLN A 242 0.26 12.69 6.04
CA GLN A 242 -0.03 14.12 6.09
C GLN A 242 -0.25 14.60 7.54
N MET A 243 -1.08 13.89 8.29
CA MET A 243 -1.36 14.24 9.68
C MET A 243 -0.17 13.96 10.61
N LEU A 244 0.52 12.84 10.42
CA LEU A 244 1.71 12.50 11.21
C LEU A 244 2.85 13.50 10.96
N GLY A 245 3.03 13.96 9.72
CA GLY A 245 4.01 14.99 9.38
C GLY A 245 3.70 16.37 9.99
N ASN A 246 2.43 16.64 10.32
CA ASN A 246 1.98 17.90 10.92
C ASN A 246 1.96 17.89 12.46
N VAL A 247 2.45 16.84 13.10
CA VAL A 247 2.51 16.70 14.58
C VAL A 247 3.13 17.90 15.29
N PRO A 248 4.25 18.50 14.82
CA PRO A 248 4.80 19.68 15.48
C PRO A 248 3.78 20.81 15.65
N THR A 249 2.97 21.05 14.62
CA THR A 249 1.92 22.09 14.64
C THR A 249 0.84 21.78 15.68
N TYR A 250 0.35 20.54 15.74
CA TYR A 250 -0.67 20.14 16.71
C TYR A 250 -0.19 20.24 18.16
N MET A 251 1.03 19.75 18.41
CA MET A 251 1.62 19.77 19.75
C MET A 251 1.88 21.20 20.22
N GLN A 252 2.46 22.06 19.36
CA GLN A 252 2.70 23.47 19.67
C GLN A 252 1.39 24.23 19.92
N ALA A 253 0.35 24.01 19.12
CA ALA A 253 -0.97 24.62 19.33
C ALA A 253 -1.60 24.23 20.68
N ALA A 254 -1.30 23.03 21.19
CA ALA A 254 -1.73 22.56 22.51
C ALA A 254 -0.75 22.90 23.64
N GLY A 255 0.30 23.70 23.37
CA GLY A 255 1.31 24.09 24.36
C GLY A 255 2.25 22.96 24.80
N ARG A 256 2.35 21.89 24.01
CA ARG A 256 3.22 20.75 24.27
C ARG A 256 4.58 20.93 23.61
N LYS A 257 5.61 20.32 24.19
CA LYS A 257 6.98 20.26 23.66
C LYS A 257 7.25 18.92 23.01
N ALA A 258 8.32 18.86 22.21
CA ALA A 258 8.80 17.59 21.67
C ALA A 258 9.10 16.60 22.81
N GLY A 259 8.61 15.38 22.68
CA GLY A 259 8.77 14.32 23.67
C GLY A 259 7.76 14.32 24.83
N ASP A 260 6.92 15.35 25.00
CA ASP A 260 5.88 15.36 26.04
C ASP A 260 4.82 14.26 25.82
N ILE A 261 4.56 13.92 24.56
CA ILE A 261 3.59 12.92 24.14
C ILE A 261 4.25 12.00 23.10
N PHE A 262 4.02 10.69 23.20
CA PHE A 262 4.46 9.72 22.22
C PHE A 262 3.57 9.79 20.98
N ASN A 263 4.07 10.32 19.87
CA ASN A 263 3.33 10.46 18.62
C ASN A 263 3.71 9.35 17.64
N PHE A 264 2.72 8.66 17.12
CA PHE A 264 2.91 7.53 16.23
C PHE A 264 1.86 7.47 15.12
N GLY A 265 2.12 6.72 14.06
CA GLY A 265 1.14 6.63 12.96
C GLY A 265 1.61 5.75 11.82
N PHE A 266 1.22 6.15 10.63
CA PHE A 266 1.49 5.42 9.39
C PHE A 266 2.22 6.31 8.39
N ASP A 267 2.90 5.68 7.45
CA ASP A 267 3.61 6.24 6.31
C ASP A 267 4.99 6.84 6.63
N THR A 268 5.68 7.20 5.57
CA THR A 268 6.95 7.92 5.59
C THR A 268 6.82 9.17 4.71
N SER A 269 7.53 10.23 5.06
CA SER A 269 7.63 11.45 4.26
C SER A 269 8.79 12.31 4.76
N PRO A 270 9.25 13.31 3.97
CA PRO A 270 10.24 14.28 4.46
C PRO A 270 9.81 14.95 5.78
N GLN A 271 8.53 15.29 5.94
CA GLN A 271 8.00 15.93 7.14
C GLN A 271 8.04 15.01 8.36
N ILE A 272 7.75 13.71 8.17
CA ILE A 272 7.86 12.70 9.23
C ILE A 272 9.33 12.52 9.64
N VAL A 273 10.26 12.50 8.67
CA VAL A 273 11.71 12.47 8.95
C VAL A 273 12.15 13.67 9.80
N GLU A 274 11.70 14.88 9.45
CA GLU A 274 11.96 16.06 10.27
C GLU A 274 11.28 15.96 11.66
N GLY A 275 10.13 15.33 11.75
CA GLY A 275 9.44 14.99 12.99
C GLY A 275 10.28 14.08 13.90
N PHE A 276 10.93 13.04 13.35
CA PHE A 276 11.88 12.19 14.08
C PHE A 276 13.09 12.98 14.59
N LYS A 277 13.73 13.75 13.73
CA LYS A 277 14.89 14.59 14.09
C LYS A 277 14.58 15.58 15.20
N GLY A 278 13.39 16.18 15.15
CA GLY A 278 12.92 17.13 16.14
C GLY A 278 12.37 16.50 17.42
N GLY A 279 12.31 15.17 17.53
CA GLY A 279 11.75 14.46 18.68
C GLY A 279 10.22 14.55 18.78
N TRP A 280 9.53 14.95 17.71
CA TRP A 280 8.07 15.09 17.67
C TRP A 280 7.36 13.80 17.34
N VAL A 281 7.98 12.91 16.55
CA VAL A 281 7.45 11.61 16.15
C VAL A 281 8.37 10.52 16.69
N GLN A 282 7.80 9.43 17.21
CA GLN A 282 8.57 8.35 17.80
C GLN A 282 8.38 7.00 17.09
N LEU A 283 7.31 6.85 16.30
CA LEU A 283 7.05 5.59 15.62
C LEU A 283 6.17 5.81 14.37
N THR A 284 6.51 5.18 13.28
CA THR A 284 5.58 5.02 12.15
C THR A 284 5.64 3.63 11.55
N ALA A 285 4.47 3.13 11.11
CA ALA A 285 4.38 1.92 10.31
C ALA A 285 4.56 2.25 8.83
N ASP A 286 5.57 1.67 8.21
CA ASP A 286 5.82 1.79 6.77
C ASP A 286 4.99 0.76 6.00
N GLN A 287 4.26 1.20 5.01
CA GLN A 287 3.46 0.35 4.14
C GLN A 287 3.98 0.27 2.69
N GLN A 288 5.18 0.73 2.44
CA GLN A 288 5.89 0.68 1.16
C GLN A 288 5.05 1.20 -0.03
N PRO A 289 4.63 2.47 -0.01
CA PRO A 289 3.70 3.02 -0.99
C PRO A 289 4.24 2.98 -2.43
N PHE A 290 5.55 3.01 -2.65
CA PHE A 290 6.16 2.84 -3.97
C PHE A 290 5.75 1.51 -4.62
N LEU A 291 5.74 0.41 -3.85
CA LEU A 291 5.29 -0.89 -4.34
C LEU A 291 3.79 -0.92 -4.64
N GLN A 292 2.99 -0.13 -3.91
CA GLN A 292 1.54 0.01 -4.17
C GLN A 292 1.28 0.79 -5.48
N GLY A 293 2.27 1.51 -5.99
CA GLY A 293 2.27 2.09 -7.33
C GLY A 293 2.75 1.12 -8.40
N TYR A 294 3.93 0.55 -8.18
CA TYR A 294 4.63 -0.27 -9.17
C TYR A 294 3.93 -1.61 -9.49
N LEU A 295 3.62 -2.39 -8.44
CA LEU A 295 3.15 -3.76 -8.59
C LEU A 295 1.74 -3.89 -9.21
N PRO A 296 0.77 -3.00 -8.99
CA PRO A 296 -0.50 -3.07 -9.69
C PRO A 296 -0.36 -2.93 -11.20
N ILE A 297 0.52 -2.04 -11.70
CA ILE A 297 0.80 -1.89 -13.13
C ILE A 297 1.47 -3.15 -13.67
N LEU A 298 2.50 -3.67 -13.00
CA LEU A 298 3.14 -4.92 -13.37
C LEU A 298 2.12 -6.08 -13.45
N SER A 299 1.26 -6.20 -12.45
CA SER A 299 0.24 -7.24 -12.40
C SER A 299 -0.78 -7.12 -13.53
N LEU A 300 -1.25 -5.88 -13.82
CA LEU A 300 -2.15 -5.64 -14.96
C LEU A 300 -1.50 -5.99 -16.30
N CYS A 301 -0.24 -5.61 -16.50
CA CYS A 301 0.53 -6.00 -17.68
C CYS A 301 0.61 -7.52 -17.83
N GLN A 302 0.94 -8.24 -16.75
CA GLN A 302 1.00 -9.71 -16.77
C GLN A 302 -0.35 -10.36 -17.04
N GLN A 303 -1.44 -9.82 -16.48
CA GLN A 303 -2.78 -10.32 -16.73
C GLN A 303 -3.22 -10.14 -18.20
N VAL A 304 -2.95 -8.95 -18.78
CA VAL A 304 -3.41 -8.60 -20.12
C VAL A 304 -2.55 -9.29 -21.18
N VAL A 305 -1.22 -9.23 -21.05
CA VAL A 305 -0.29 -9.70 -22.08
C VAL A 305 -0.01 -11.20 -21.98
N LEU A 306 0.14 -11.70 -20.74
CA LEU A 306 0.56 -13.09 -20.50
C LEU A 306 -0.57 -14.00 -20.00
N GLY A 307 -1.75 -13.45 -19.71
CA GLY A 307 -2.88 -14.23 -19.18
C GLY A 307 -2.63 -14.79 -17.76
N LEU A 308 -1.71 -14.20 -16.99
CA LEU A 308 -1.38 -14.68 -15.66
C LEU A 308 -2.45 -14.25 -14.63
N ALA A 309 -2.46 -14.92 -13.48
CA ALA A 309 -3.32 -14.57 -12.36
C ALA A 309 -2.90 -13.20 -11.75
N PRO A 310 -3.85 -12.44 -11.17
CA PRO A 310 -3.53 -11.19 -10.48
C PRO A 310 -2.66 -11.44 -9.23
N MET A 311 -1.78 -10.50 -8.91
CA MET A 311 -0.93 -10.56 -7.74
C MET A 311 -1.68 -10.18 -6.46
N ASN A 312 -1.31 -10.83 -5.34
CA ASN A 312 -1.67 -10.42 -3.99
C ASN A 312 -0.38 -10.24 -3.20
N VAL A 313 -0.08 -9.00 -2.79
CA VAL A 313 1.18 -8.67 -2.12
C VAL A 313 0.88 -7.84 -0.87
N ASP A 314 1.31 -8.36 0.29
CA ASP A 314 1.32 -7.59 1.53
C ASP A 314 2.54 -6.66 1.54
N THR A 315 2.29 -5.35 1.56
CA THR A 315 3.33 -4.32 1.62
C THR A 315 3.53 -3.75 3.03
N GLY A 316 2.86 -4.28 4.04
CA GLY A 316 3.04 -3.91 5.44
C GLY A 316 4.42 -4.33 5.92
N ALA A 317 5.43 -3.44 5.88
CA ALA A 317 6.84 -3.81 6.05
C ALA A 317 7.30 -3.63 7.47
N GLY A 318 7.12 -3.04 8.33
CA GLY A 318 7.77 -2.86 9.63
C GLY A 318 7.69 -1.43 10.13
N PHE A 319 8.54 -1.12 11.09
CA PHE A 319 8.47 0.15 11.78
C PHE A 319 9.70 1.03 11.50
N VAL A 320 9.46 2.33 11.42
CA VAL A 320 10.48 3.36 11.45
C VAL A 320 10.39 4.08 12.80
N THR A 321 11.54 4.22 13.45
CA THR A 321 11.71 4.78 14.79
C THR A 321 12.87 5.78 14.77
N PRO A 322 13.13 6.50 15.87
CA PRO A 322 14.33 7.34 16.00
C PRO A 322 15.66 6.60 15.77
N ASP A 323 15.68 5.27 15.97
CA ASP A 323 16.91 4.47 15.82
C ASP A 323 17.22 4.08 14.38
N ASN A 324 16.24 4.15 13.46
CA ASN A 324 16.41 3.66 12.09
C ASN A 324 15.84 4.58 11.00
N TYR A 325 15.29 5.76 11.34
CA TYR A 325 14.68 6.66 10.34
C TYR A 325 15.68 7.14 9.28
N GLU A 326 16.98 7.17 9.58
CA GLU A 326 18.02 7.57 8.62
C GLU A 326 18.09 6.66 7.40
N ILE A 327 17.73 5.37 7.56
CA ILE A 327 17.67 4.37 6.47
C ILE A 327 16.68 4.81 5.39
N VAL A 328 15.58 5.44 5.79
CA VAL A 328 14.52 5.88 4.86
C VAL A 328 14.63 7.37 4.48
N ALA A 329 15.41 8.17 5.22
CA ALA A 329 15.41 9.62 5.08
C ALA A 329 15.79 10.12 3.67
N GLU A 330 16.80 9.53 3.04
CA GLU A 330 17.21 9.93 1.68
C GLU A 330 16.20 9.49 0.61
N LEU A 331 15.57 8.33 0.80
CA LEU A 331 14.52 7.86 -0.10
C LEU A 331 13.21 8.64 0.08
N ALA A 332 12.90 9.07 1.31
CA ALA A 332 11.75 9.92 1.60
C ALA A 332 11.88 11.29 0.91
N LYS A 333 13.08 11.91 0.90
CA LYS A 333 13.33 13.17 0.16
C LYS A 333 13.08 13.02 -1.35
N GLN A 334 13.32 11.84 -1.91
CA GLN A 334 13.11 11.53 -3.32
C GLN A 334 11.68 11.04 -3.60
N ALA A 335 10.82 10.98 -2.59
CA ALA A 335 9.49 10.37 -2.66
C ALA A 335 9.51 8.94 -3.24
N LEU A 336 10.46 8.15 -2.78
CA LEU A 336 10.58 6.72 -3.10
C LEU A 336 10.22 5.83 -1.90
N ARG A 337 10.16 6.46 -0.71
CA ARG A 337 9.75 5.76 0.51
C ARG A 337 9.14 6.68 1.55
#